data_34da8368ad31442e72b273ce4df4df63
#
_entry.id   34da8368ad31442e72b273ce4df4df63
#
_cell.length_a   1.000
_cell.length_b   1.000
_cell.length_c   1.000
_cell.angle_alpha   90.00
_cell.angle_beta   90.00
_cell.angle_gamma   90.00
#
_symmetry.space_group_name_H-M   'P 1'
#
loop_
_entity.id
_entity.type
_entity.pdbx_description
1 polymer ?
#
loop_
_entity_poly.entity_id
_entity_poly.type
_entity_poly.pdbx_seq_one_letter_code
_entity_poly.pdbx_strand_id
1 'polypeptide(L)'
;MRNGLTWDEICAATGASVRRGGVAGDTVLPITTDTRKVTAGDLFVALRGENFDGTAFAAEALERGAAAALVDQKTPAAALTALDAARGGVLVAEDTLRAYQDVAHAWRMKFDIPVVAITGSNGKTT
;
A
#
# COMPACT_ATOMS: atom_id res chain seq x y z
N MET A 1 5.17 10.01 15.34
CA MET A 1 5.43 9.88 13.89
C MET A 1 4.68 8.70 13.32
N ARG A 2 4.06 8.90 12.21
CA ARG A 2 3.29 7.82 11.58
C ARG A 2 4.21 6.89 10.80
N ASN A 3 3.89 5.61 10.83
CA ASN A 3 4.63 4.59 10.13
C ASN A 3 4.00 4.37 8.76
N GLY A 4 4.67 4.82 7.73
CA GLY A 4 4.18 4.63 6.38
C GLY A 4 4.85 5.55 5.40
N LEU A 5 4.52 5.37 4.14
CA LEU A 5 4.96 6.23 3.06
C LEU A 5 3.82 7.16 2.69
N THR A 6 4.15 8.28 2.06
CA THR A 6 3.12 9.16 1.52
C THR A 6 2.52 8.54 0.26
N TRP A 7 1.36 9.04 -0.14
CA TRP A 7 0.71 8.61 -1.38
C TRP A 7 1.65 8.72 -2.57
N ASP A 8 2.35 9.85 -2.69
CA ASP A 8 3.29 10.06 -3.79
C ASP A 8 4.45 9.07 -3.75
N GLU A 9 4.96 8.77 -2.55
CA GLU A 9 6.05 7.81 -2.41
C GLU A 9 5.59 6.40 -2.79
N ILE A 10 4.37 6.04 -2.45
CA ILE A 10 3.82 4.74 -2.78
C ILE A 10 3.65 4.61 -4.30
N CYS A 11 3.11 5.63 -4.95
CA CYS A 11 2.95 5.63 -6.39
C CYS A 11 4.30 5.51 -7.09
N ALA A 12 5.30 6.24 -6.61
CA ALA A 12 6.64 6.19 -7.20
C ALA A 12 7.31 4.84 -7.00
N ALA A 13 7.16 4.27 -5.80
CA ALA A 13 7.84 3.01 -5.48
C ALA A 13 7.24 1.83 -6.24
N THR A 14 5.92 1.83 -6.41
CA THR A 14 5.22 0.67 -6.99
C THR A 14 5.00 0.80 -8.49
N GLY A 15 5.00 2.01 -9.03
CA GLY A 15 4.62 2.23 -10.42
C GLY A 15 3.16 1.93 -10.70
N ALA A 16 2.34 1.84 -9.67
CA ALA A 16 0.93 1.50 -9.82
C ALA A 16 0.17 2.61 -10.54
N SER A 17 -0.89 2.21 -11.25
CA SER A 17 -1.79 3.15 -11.91
C SER A 17 -2.83 3.63 -10.90
N VAL A 18 -3.17 4.91 -10.95
CA VAL A 18 -4.22 5.46 -10.09
C VAL A 18 -5.56 5.24 -10.78
N ARG A 19 -6.36 4.32 -10.24
CA ARG A 19 -7.71 4.09 -10.74
C ARG A 19 -8.67 5.14 -10.17
N ARG A 20 -8.47 5.52 -8.90
CA ARG A 20 -9.22 6.61 -8.28
C ARG A 20 -8.32 7.31 -7.27
N GLY A 21 -8.17 8.62 -7.43
CA GLY A 21 -7.37 9.42 -6.53
C GLY A 21 -8.16 9.85 -5.30
N GLY A 22 -8.00 11.09 -4.90
CA GLY A 22 -8.70 11.63 -3.74
C GLY A 22 -7.87 11.59 -2.46
N VAL A 23 -6.62 11.14 -2.55
CA VAL A 23 -5.69 11.16 -1.43
C VAL A 23 -4.63 12.21 -1.74
N ALA A 24 -4.38 13.11 -0.81
CA ALA A 24 -3.35 14.13 -1.00
C ALA A 24 -1.98 13.47 -1.08
N GLY A 25 -1.12 14.00 -1.96
CA GLY A 25 0.17 13.40 -2.24
C GLY A 25 1.09 13.28 -1.03
N ASP A 26 0.96 14.18 -0.08
CA ASP A 26 1.79 14.19 1.13
C ASP A 26 1.15 13.44 2.31
N THR A 27 0.01 12.80 2.10
CA THR A 27 -0.66 12.03 3.14
C THR A 27 0.10 10.75 3.42
N VAL A 28 0.48 10.54 4.68
CA VAL A 28 1.17 9.32 5.09
C VAL A 28 0.16 8.20 5.28
N LEU A 29 0.42 7.06 4.68
CA LEU A 29 -0.48 5.91 4.69
C LEU A 29 0.21 4.72 5.33
N PRO A 30 -0.13 4.37 6.58
CA PRO A 30 0.35 3.11 7.15
C PRO A 30 -0.18 1.94 6.32
N ILE A 31 0.60 0.88 6.23
CA ILE A 31 0.32 -0.25 5.34
C ILE A 31 -0.25 -1.41 6.15
N THR A 32 -1.31 -2.03 5.64
CA THR A 32 -1.81 -3.28 6.21
C THR A 32 -2.21 -4.23 5.08
N THR A 33 -2.06 -5.52 5.32
CA THR A 33 -2.49 -6.56 4.39
C THR A 33 -3.66 -7.37 4.97
N ASP A 34 -4.15 -7.00 6.15
CA ASP A 34 -5.20 -7.73 6.86
C ASP A 34 -6.39 -6.80 7.09
N THR A 35 -7.53 -7.11 6.45
CA THR A 35 -8.74 -6.28 6.58
C THR A 35 -9.22 -6.17 8.02
N ARG A 36 -8.93 -7.18 8.85
CA ARG A 36 -9.35 -7.15 10.25
C ARG A 36 -8.57 -6.13 11.08
N LYS A 37 -7.43 -5.69 10.57
CA LYS A 37 -6.55 -4.76 11.27
C LYS A 37 -6.57 -3.35 10.67
N VAL A 38 -7.46 -3.11 9.72
CA VAL A 38 -7.55 -1.81 9.07
C VAL A 38 -7.98 -0.74 10.08
N THR A 39 -7.24 0.37 10.07
CA THR A 39 -7.61 1.55 10.84
C THR A 39 -7.75 2.73 9.89
N ALA A 40 -8.35 3.80 10.36
CA ALA A 40 -8.58 4.97 9.52
C ALA A 40 -7.26 5.50 8.96
N GLY A 41 -7.23 5.72 7.66
CA GLY A 41 -6.06 6.27 6.99
C GLY A 41 -5.07 5.25 6.46
N ASP A 42 -5.32 3.96 6.64
CA ASP A 42 -4.39 2.93 6.16
C ASP A 42 -4.45 2.74 4.65
N LEU A 43 -3.36 2.21 4.10
CA LEU A 43 -3.37 1.63 2.76
C LEU A 43 -3.53 0.12 2.92
N PHE A 44 -4.59 -0.43 2.36
CA PHE A 44 -4.78 -1.87 2.33
C PHE A 44 -4.13 -2.43 1.07
N VAL A 45 -3.20 -3.37 1.22
CA VAL A 45 -2.58 -4.06 0.09
C VAL A 45 -3.22 -5.43 -0.05
N ALA A 46 -3.89 -5.64 -1.18
CA ALA A 46 -4.64 -6.88 -1.43
C ALA A 46 -3.69 -7.95 -1.98
N LEU A 47 -3.05 -8.68 -1.09
CA LEU A 47 -2.15 -9.76 -1.48
C LEU A 47 -2.95 -10.94 -2.03
N ARG A 48 -2.31 -11.69 -2.92
CA ARG A 48 -2.91 -12.84 -3.57
C ARG A 48 -2.04 -14.07 -3.28
N GLY A 49 -2.61 -15.10 -2.70
CA GLY A 49 -1.94 -16.36 -2.46
C GLY A 49 -2.62 -17.49 -3.24
N GLU A 50 -2.15 -18.72 -3.03
CA GLU A 50 -2.70 -19.89 -3.73
C GLU A 50 -4.19 -20.08 -3.46
N ASN A 51 -4.57 -19.96 -2.19
CA ASN A 51 -5.95 -20.18 -1.77
C ASN A 51 -6.58 -18.92 -1.21
N PHE A 52 -6.00 -17.75 -1.50
CA PHE A 52 -6.44 -16.51 -0.92
C PHE A 52 -6.33 -15.39 -1.95
N ASP A 53 -7.39 -14.64 -2.10
CA ASP A 53 -7.42 -13.50 -3.00
C ASP A 53 -7.82 -12.26 -2.20
N GLY A 54 -6.84 -11.46 -1.83
CA GLY A 54 -7.08 -10.25 -1.05
C GLY A 54 -7.90 -9.20 -1.79
N THR A 55 -7.98 -9.28 -3.12
CA THR A 55 -8.77 -8.28 -3.86
C THR A 55 -10.25 -8.37 -3.52
N ALA A 56 -10.72 -9.55 -3.08
CA ALA A 56 -12.11 -9.71 -2.66
C ALA A 56 -12.43 -8.89 -1.40
N PHE A 57 -11.40 -8.50 -0.64
CA PHE A 57 -11.58 -7.76 0.61
C PHE A 57 -11.23 -6.29 0.49
N ALA A 58 -10.82 -5.83 -0.69
CA ALA A 58 -10.36 -4.44 -0.84
C ALA A 58 -11.46 -3.42 -0.56
N ALA A 59 -12.67 -3.67 -1.08
CA ALA A 59 -13.79 -2.77 -0.84
C ALA A 59 -14.15 -2.74 0.65
N GLU A 60 -14.12 -3.89 1.31
CA GLU A 60 -14.38 -3.96 2.74
C GLU A 60 -13.35 -3.12 3.52
N ALA A 61 -12.09 -3.17 3.11
CA ALA A 61 -11.05 -2.38 3.76
C ALA A 61 -11.36 -0.89 3.66
N LEU A 62 -11.80 -0.44 2.49
CA LEU A 62 -12.18 0.96 2.31
C LEU A 62 -13.38 1.32 3.19
N GLU A 63 -14.36 0.42 3.30
CA GLU A 63 -15.51 0.64 4.16
C GLU A 63 -15.13 0.71 5.63
N ARG A 64 -14.07 0.02 6.04
CA ARG A 64 -13.57 0.05 7.41
C ARG A 64 -12.74 1.29 7.72
N GLY A 65 -12.50 2.14 6.74
CA GLY A 65 -11.81 3.41 6.96
C GLY A 65 -10.45 3.52 6.31
N ALA A 66 -10.01 2.53 5.54
CA ALA A 66 -8.76 2.65 4.81
C ALA A 66 -8.83 3.85 3.87
N ALA A 67 -7.74 4.59 3.76
CA ALA A 67 -7.67 5.74 2.86
C ALA A 67 -7.55 5.30 1.41
N ALA A 68 -6.96 4.13 1.18
CA ALA A 68 -6.74 3.62 -0.18
C ALA A 68 -6.59 2.11 -0.16
N ALA A 69 -6.76 1.50 -1.33
CA ALA A 69 -6.52 0.07 -1.53
C ALA A 69 -5.63 -0.11 -2.75
N LEU A 70 -4.71 -1.05 -2.66
CA LEU A 70 -3.82 -1.42 -3.76
C LEU A 70 -4.19 -2.82 -4.20
N VAL A 71 -4.62 -2.96 -5.46
CA VAL A 71 -5.02 -4.23 -6.04
C VAL A 71 -4.19 -4.49 -7.30
N ASP A 72 -4.34 -5.66 -7.91
CA ASP A 72 -3.59 -5.98 -9.12
C ASP A 72 -4.48 -5.93 -10.35
N GLN A 73 -3.84 -6.08 -11.52
CA GLN A 73 -4.53 -6.01 -12.82
C GLN A 73 -5.46 -7.20 -13.05
N LYS A 74 -5.31 -8.26 -12.26
CA LYS A 74 -6.14 -9.46 -12.36
C LYS A 74 -7.36 -9.39 -11.45
N THR A 75 -7.60 -8.25 -10.81
CA THR A 75 -8.76 -8.07 -9.94
C THR A 75 -10.04 -8.36 -10.72
N PRO A 76 -10.90 -9.26 -10.22
CA PRO A 76 -12.15 -9.59 -10.93
C PRO A 76 -13.06 -8.37 -11.07
N ALA A 77 -13.88 -8.38 -12.13
CA ALA A 77 -14.79 -7.27 -12.39
C ALA A 77 -15.73 -6.99 -11.22
N ALA A 78 -16.19 -8.03 -10.53
CA ALA A 78 -17.08 -7.85 -9.38
C ALA A 78 -16.37 -7.08 -8.25
N ALA A 79 -15.09 -7.38 -8.02
CA ALA A 79 -14.31 -6.68 -7.01
C ALA A 79 -14.06 -5.23 -7.41
N LEU A 80 -13.79 -4.98 -8.69
CA LEU A 80 -13.63 -3.61 -9.19
C LEU A 80 -14.91 -2.80 -9.03
N THR A 81 -16.06 -3.41 -9.32
CA THR A 81 -17.34 -2.75 -9.15
C THR A 81 -17.56 -2.35 -7.70
N ALA A 82 -17.22 -3.24 -6.77
CA ALA A 82 -17.34 -2.94 -5.35
C ALA A 82 -16.40 -1.81 -4.93
N LEU A 83 -15.19 -1.79 -5.48
CA LEU A 83 -14.23 -0.72 -5.21
C LEU A 83 -14.73 0.61 -5.76
N ASP A 84 -15.32 0.60 -6.94
CA ASP A 84 -15.84 1.83 -7.54
C ASP A 84 -17.01 2.42 -6.73
N ALA A 85 -17.73 1.57 -6.02
CA ALA A 85 -18.83 2.02 -5.16
C ALA A 85 -18.36 2.50 -3.80
N ALA A 86 -17.13 2.17 -3.41
CA ALA A 86 -16.58 2.56 -2.12
C ALA A 86 -15.90 3.92 -2.22
N ARG A 87 -15.49 4.47 -1.08
CA ARG A 87 -14.74 5.72 -1.03
C ARG A 87 -13.26 5.42 -0.85
N GLY A 88 -12.43 6.38 -1.21
CA GLY A 88 -10.99 6.28 -1.02
C GLY A 88 -10.25 6.09 -2.32
N GLY A 89 -8.92 6.08 -2.24
CA GLY A 89 -8.08 5.90 -3.41
C GLY A 89 -8.00 4.44 -3.82
N VAL A 90 -7.78 4.20 -5.10
CA VAL A 90 -7.55 2.85 -5.61
C VAL A 90 -6.34 2.87 -6.54
N LEU A 91 -5.37 2.04 -6.21
CA LEU A 91 -4.18 1.85 -7.02
C LEU A 91 -4.20 0.46 -7.61
N VAL A 92 -3.78 0.34 -8.86
CA VAL A 92 -3.71 -0.94 -9.56
C VAL A 92 -2.27 -1.19 -9.97
N ALA A 93 -1.67 -2.23 -9.41
CA ALA A 93 -0.31 -2.65 -9.74
C ALA A 93 -0.36 -3.88 -10.63
N GLU A 94 0.76 -4.18 -11.27
CA GLU A 94 0.87 -5.40 -12.05
C GLU A 94 0.81 -6.63 -11.14
N ASP A 95 1.46 -6.53 -9.97
CA ASP A 95 1.56 -7.64 -9.00
C ASP A 95 1.60 -7.03 -7.61
N THR A 96 0.61 -7.36 -6.78
CA THR A 96 0.51 -6.75 -5.45
C THR A 96 1.62 -7.22 -4.51
N LEU A 97 2.09 -8.45 -4.64
CA LEU A 97 3.20 -8.90 -3.81
C LEU A 97 4.47 -8.10 -4.13
N ARG A 98 4.74 -7.92 -5.42
CA ARG A 98 5.87 -7.12 -5.85
C ARG A 98 5.74 -5.68 -5.36
N ALA A 99 4.53 -5.12 -5.50
CA ALA A 99 4.26 -3.76 -5.03
C ALA A 99 4.46 -3.64 -3.52
N TYR A 100 4.01 -4.64 -2.76
CA TYR A 100 4.21 -4.65 -1.32
C TYR A 100 5.70 -4.68 -0.97
N GLN A 101 6.48 -5.49 -1.69
CA GLN A 101 7.92 -5.54 -1.50
C GLN A 101 8.60 -4.21 -1.85
N ASP A 102 8.14 -3.56 -2.91
CA ASP A 102 8.66 -2.25 -3.31
C ASP A 102 8.38 -1.20 -2.24
N VAL A 103 7.19 -1.23 -1.65
CA VAL A 103 6.83 -0.31 -0.57
C VAL A 103 7.69 -0.57 0.66
N ALA A 104 7.88 -1.84 1.00
CA ALA A 104 8.70 -2.21 2.15
C ALA A 104 10.15 -1.77 1.95
N HIS A 105 10.67 -1.91 0.73
CA HIS A 105 12.01 -1.47 0.40
C HIS A 105 12.14 0.05 0.52
N ALA A 106 11.18 0.78 -0.03
CA ALA A 106 11.19 2.24 0.05
C ALA A 106 11.11 2.71 1.51
N TRP A 107 10.32 2.03 2.33
CA TRP A 107 10.22 2.32 3.75
C TRP A 107 11.56 2.15 4.45
N ARG A 108 12.24 1.04 4.19
CA ARG A 108 13.55 0.80 4.79
C ARG A 108 14.58 1.83 4.34
N MET A 109 14.60 2.15 3.04
CA MET A 109 15.54 3.14 2.53
C MET A 109 15.33 4.50 3.17
N LYS A 110 14.08 4.83 3.47
CA LYS A 110 13.75 6.10 4.09
C LYS A 110 14.38 6.24 5.48
N PHE A 111 14.51 5.14 6.21
CA PHE A 111 15.05 5.17 7.58
C PHE A 111 16.49 4.71 7.67
N ASP A 112 17.00 4.01 6.68
CA ASP A 112 18.40 3.57 6.69
C ASP A 112 19.36 4.75 6.60
N ILE A 113 19.00 5.76 5.86
CA ILE A 113 19.88 6.91 5.66
C ILE A 113 20.28 7.55 6.99
N PRO A 114 19.35 7.89 7.89
CA PRO A 114 19.75 8.46 9.18
C PRO A 114 20.57 7.51 10.03
N VAL A 115 20.26 6.24 10.00
CA VAL A 115 21.00 5.25 10.79
C VAL A 115 22.43 5.13 10.29
N VAL A 116 22.62 5.08 8.99
CA VAL A 116 23.95 5.00 8.43
C VAL A 116 24.77 6.23 8.77
N ALA A 117 24.15 7.39 8.72
CA ALA A 117 24.84 8.63 9.04
C ALA A 117 25.29 8.66 10.50
N ILE A 118 24.53 8.05 11.39
CA ILE A 118 24.87 8.06 12.80
C ILE A 118 25.96 7.05 13.11
N THR A 119 25.80 5.83 12.64
CA THR A 119 26.72 4.77 13.01
C THR A 119 28.03 4.86 12.26
N GLY A 120 27.98 5.20 11.02
CA GLY A 120 29.19 5.26 10.20
C GLY A 120 29.92 3.95 10.11
N SER A 121 29.61 3.05 10.92
CA SER A 121 30.31 1.83 10.94
C SER A 121 29.41 0.70 10.62
N ASN A 122 29.21 0.30 10.65
CA ASN A 122 28.77 -0.84 10.54
C ASN A 122 28.03 -1.21 9.62
N GLY A 123 28.20 -0.68 9.35
CA GLY A 123 27.63 -0.82 8.45
C GLY A 123 27.17 -2.03 8.18
N LYS A 124 27.28 -2.30 8.53
CA LYS A 124 27.02 -3.14 8.19
C LYS A 124 26.05 -3.44 7.73
N THR A 125 26.03 -3.16 7.92
CA THR A 125 25.27 -3.43 7.62
C THR A 125 24.85 -3.60 6.75
N THR A 126 25.16 -3.58 6.61
CA THR A 126 24.86 -3.79 5.75
C THR A 126 24.43 -4.07 5.14
#